data_972f76feb3c00571b0201141585d3a0f
#
_entry.id   972f76feb3c00571b0201141585d3a0f
#
_cell.length_a   1.000
_cell.length_b   1.000
_cell.length_c   1.000
_cell.angle_alpha   90.00
_cell.angle_beta   90.00
_cell.angle_gamma   90.00
#
_symmetry.space_group_name_H-M   'P 1'
#
loop_
_entity.id
_entity.type
_entity.pdbx_description
1 polymer ?
#
loop_
_entity_poly.entity_id
_entity_poly.type
_entity_poly.pdbx_seq_one_letter_code
_entity_poly.pdbx_strand_id
1 'polypeptide(L)'
;MTNLKYIAILIFALVLPMGIGSAQPNPEVSQDVRNVAVQKILEGRSGVVAVYARGLCCPSCAIGVRRMVSALDFVDTEKPEKGVVIDPVNQLVTVEVKAGKTVDPKAIRKAIQDAGYAPVHIYTVVAKKLVTQSIE
;
A
#
# COMPACT_ATOMS: atom_id res chain seq x y z
N MET A 1 7.29 -7.02 -71.46
CA MET A 1 6.64 -5.83 -70.89
C MET A 1 5.93 -6.25 -69.61
N THR A 2 6.66 -6.43 -68.55
CA THR A 2 6.19 -6.96 -67.28
C THR A 2 5.80 -5.79 -66.37
N ASN A 3 4.58 -5.85 -65.90
CA ASN A 3 3.90 -4.79 -65.14
C ASN A 3 4.61 -4.41 -63.83
N LEU A 4 5.42 -3.40 -63.90
CA LEU A 4 6.10 -2.76 -62.75
C LEU A 4 5.10 -2.08 -61.77
N LYS A 5 3.81 -2.11 -62.06
CA LYS A 5 2.74 -1.45 -61.25
C LYS A 5 2.23 -2.28 -60.08
N TYR A 6 2.58 -3.56 -59.97
CA TYR A 6 2.08 -4.41 -58.90
C TYR A 6 3.08 -4.69 -57.79
N ILE A 7 4.31 -4.20 -57.89
CA ILE A 7 5.36 -4.37 -56.85
C ILE A 7 5.28 -3.31 -55.77
N ALA A 8 4.53 -2.21 -55.99
CA ALA A 8 4.44 -1.10 -55.03
C ALA A 8 3.35 -1.28 -53.93
N ILE A 9 2.57 -2.36 -53.95
CA ILE A 9 1.40 -2.52 -53.05
C ILE A 9 1.64 -3.50 -51.89
N LEU A 10 2.77 -4.19 -51.87
CA LEU A 10 3.01 -5.29 -50.93
C LEU A 10 3.94 -4.96 -49.74
N ILE A 11 4.30 -3.70 -49.50
CA ILE A 11 5.18 -3.31 -48.39
C ILE A 11 4.44 -2.52 -47.30
N PHE A 12 3.12 -2.40 -47.36
CA PHE A 12 2.36 -1.58 -46.40
C PHE A 12 1.56 -2.35 -45.35
N ALA A 13 2.01 -3.53 -44.97
CA ALA A 13 1.25 -4.28 -43.98
C ALA A 13 2.15 -5.07 -43.02
N LEU A 14 2.97 -4.43 -42.22
CA LEU A 14 3.44 -5.02 -40.94
C LEU A 14 4.03 -3.97 -39.99
N VAL A 15 3.28 -2.90 -39.73
CA VAL A 15 3.50 -2.14 -38.49
C VAL A 15 2.50 -2.67 -37.47
N LEU A 16 2.88 -3.74 -36.80
CA LEU A 16 2.21 -4.15 -35.56
C LEU A 16 2.44 -3.03 -34.54
N PRO A 17 1.41 -2.40 -33.99
CA PRO A 17 1.61 -1.55 -32.84
C PRO A 17 2.08 -2.48 -31.70
N MET A 18 3.34 -2.36 -31.32
CA MET A 18 3.79 -2.84 -30.02
C MET A 18 2.93 -2.09 -28.99
N GLY A 19 1.90 -2.76 -28.51
CA GLY A 19 1.14 -2.29 -27.38
C GLY A 19 2.12 -2.14 -26.21
N ILE A 20 2.45 -0.91 -25.90
CA ILE A 20 3.11 -0.57 -24.64
C ILE A 20 2.08 -0.99 -23.60
N GLY A 21 2.26 -2.17 -23.02
CA GLY A 21 1.49 -2.62 -21.88
C GLY A 21 1.74 -1.63 -20.76
N SER A 22 0.86 -0.65 -20.64
CA SER A 22 0.80 0.20 -19.45
C SER A 22 0.54 -0.76 -18.29
N ALA A 23 1.55 -0.97 -17.44
CA ALA A 23 1.36 -1.63 -16.17
C ALA A 23 0.27 -0.83 -15.45
N GLN A 24 -0.94 -1.37 -15.41
CA GLN A 24 -2.03 -0.73 -14.69
C GLN A 24 -1.63 -0.72 -13.22
N PRO A 25 -1.64 0.44 -12.57
CA PRO A 25 -1.46 0.46 -11.13
C PRO A 25 -2.52 -0.44 -10.51
N ASN A 26 -2.13 -1.26 -9.54
CA ASN A 26 -3.05 -2.10 -8.80
C ASN A 26 -4.28 -1.27 -8.42
N PRO A 27 -5.50 -1.77 -8.68
CA PRO A 27 -6.70 -1.02 -8.37
C PRO A 27 -6.69 -0.66 -6.88
N GLU A 28 -6.98 0.60 -6.60
CA GLU A 28 -7.12 1.07 -5.24
C GLU A 28 -8.28 0.32 -4.56
N VAL A 29 -8.00 -0.27 -3.40
CA VAL A 29 -9.04 -0.94 -2.61
C VAL A 29 -10.08 0.08 -2.17
N SER A 30 -11.37 -0.20 -2.37
CA SER A 30 -12.43 0.74 -2.00
C SER A 30 -12.43 1.01 -0.50
N GLN A 31 -12.87 2.21 -0.11
CA GLN A 31 -12.88 2.63 1.29
C GLN A 31 -13.74 1.71 2.16
N ASP A 32 -14.87 1.23 1.64
CA ASP A 32 -15.77 0.33 2.39
C ASP A 32 -15.10 -0.99 2.71
N VAL A 33 -14.41 -1.59 1.74
CA VAL A 33 -13.65 -2.83 1.94
C VAL A 33 -12.53 -2.61 2.96
N ARG A 34 -11.80 -1.49 2.87
CA ARG A 34 -10.76 -1.13 3.85
C ARG A 34 -11.34 -0.96 5.25
N ASN A 35 -12.47 -0.26 5.40
CA ASN A 35 -13.10 -0.03 6.69
C ASN A 35 -13.48 -1.35 7.38
N VAL A 36 -14.04 -2.30 6.62
CA VAL A 36 -14.36 -3.65 7.15
C VAL A 36 -13.09 -4.38 7.60
N ALA A 37 -12.03 -4.36 6.78
CA ALA A 37 -10.77 -4.99 7.13
C ALA A 37 -10.12 -4.34 8.36
N VAL A 38 -10.10 -3.02 8.43
CA VAL A 38 -9.57 -2.25 9.57
C VAL A 38 -10.35 -2.53 10.85
N GLN A 39 -11.69 -2.56 10.77
CA GLN A 39 -12.52 -2.86 11.93
C GLN A 39 -12.18 -4.24 12.49
N LYS A 40 -12.06 -5.26 11.64
CA LYS A 40 -11.67 -6.61 12.04
C LYS A 40 -10.27 -6.66 12.65
N ILE A 41 -9.31 -5.89 12.12
CA ILE A 41 -7.94 -5.83 12.63
C ILE A 41 -7.90 -5.19 14.03
N LEU A 42 -8.66 -4.12 14.24
CA LEU A 42 -8.62 -3.31 15.46
C LEU A 42 -9.61 -3.77 16.53
N GLU A 43 -10.55 -4.67 16.20
CA GLU A 43 -11.58 -5.14 17.12
C GLU A 43 -10.95 -5.84 18.34
N GLY A 44 -11.31 -5.38 19.54
CA GLY A 44 -10.82 -5.94 20.80
C GLY A 44 -9.32 -5.72 21.07
N ARG A 45 -8.62 -4.96 20.25
CA ARG A 45 -7.18 -4.70 20.38
C ARG A 45 -6.93 -3.26 20.81
N SER A 46 -6.19 -3.08 21.90
CA SER A 46 -5.67 -1.79 22.34
C SER A 46 -4.20 -1.64 21.94
N GLY A 47 -3.76 -0.41 21.67
CA GLY A 47 -2.37 -0.16 21.28
C GLY A 47 -2.04 -0.66 19.87
N VAL A 48 -3.02 -0.70 18.99
CA VAL A 48 -2.84 -1.08 17.58
C VAL A 48 -3.41 0.02 16.70
N VAL A 49 -2.70 0.35 15.65
CA VAL A 49 -3.18 1.26 14.61
C VAL A 49 -3.05 0.61 13.25
N ALA A 50 -3.90 0.99 12.30
CA ALA A 50 -3.79 0.57 10.92
C ALA A 50 -3.58 1.79 10.03
N VAL A 51 -2.74 1.65 9.01
CA VAL A 51 -2.46 2.72 8.04
C VAL A 51 -2.77 2.21 6.65
N TYR A 52 -3.58 2.96 5.91
CA TYR A 52 -3.74 2.72 4.49
C TYR A 52 -2.59 3.35 3.73
N ALA A 53 -1.86 2.52 2.99
CA ALA A 53 -0.73 2.92 2.16
C ALA A 53 -0.98 2.53 0.70
N ARG A 54 -1.26 3.53 -0.13
CA ARG A 54 -1.48 3.35 -1.58
C ARG A 54 -0.21 2.81 -2.24
N GLY A 55 -0.39 1.88 -3.16
CA GLY A 55 0.71 1.24 -3.89
C GLY A 55 1.28 0.00 -3.20
N LEU A 56 0.85 -0.32 -1.99
CA LEU A 56 1.29 -1.50 -1.25
C LEU A 56 0.58 -2.75 -1.83
N CYS A 57 1.22 -3.44 -2.76
CA CYS A 57 0.56 -4.48 -3.56
C CYS A 57 1.26 -5.84 -3.56
N CYS A 58 2.44 -5.96 -2.95
CA CYS A 58 3.21 -7.19 -3.04
C CYS A 58 3.93 -7.54 -1.72
N PRO A 59 4.18 -8.85 -1.47
CA PRO A 59 4.88 -9.29 -0.27
C PRO A 59 6.30 -8.73 -0.13
N SER A 60 7.02 -8.52 -1.23
CA SER A 60 8.36 -7.93 -1.23
C SER A 60 8.36 -6.45 -0.80
N CYS A 61 7.25 -5.75 -1.07
CA CYS A 61 7.01 -4.39 -0.60
C CYS A 61 6.99 -4.30 0.93
N ALA A 62 6.51 -5.37 1.58
CA ALA A 62 6.41 -5.47 3.03
C ALA A 62 7.76 -5.31 3.75
N ILE A 63 8.85 -5.79 3.16
CA ILE A 63 10.18 -5.78 3.78
C ILE A 63 10.65 -4.34 4.03
N GLY A 64 10.53 -3.47 3.04
CA GLY A 64 10.92 -2.06 3.13
C GLY A 64 10.10 -1.31 4.17
N VAL A 65 8.76 -1.42 4.07
CA VAL A 65 7.84 -0.76 5.02
C VAL A 65 8.06 -1.26 6.44
N ARG A 66 8.15 -2.59 6.63
CA ARG A 66 8.41 -3.18 7.96
C ARG A 66 9.69 -2.64 8.56
N ARG A 67 10.79 -2.61 7.78
CA ARG A 67 12.09 -2.11 8.24
C ARG A 67 12.00 -0.65 8.70
N MET A 68 11.35 0.21 7.94
CA MET A 68 11.26 1.64 8.25
C MET A 68 10.32 1.91 9.43
N VAL A 69 9.15 1.26 9.44
CA VAL A 69 8.15 1.49 10.50
C VAL A 69 8.56 0.86 11.82
N SER A 70 9.16 -0.34 11.82
CA SER A 70 9.61 -0.99 13.06
C SER A 70 10.77 -0.26 13.75
N ALA A 71 11.45 0.65 13.05
CA ALA A 71 12.51 1.49 13.64
C ALA A 71 11.97 2.67 14.46
N LEU A 72 10.66 2.94 14.42
CA LEU A 72 10.04 4.00 15.20
C LEU A 72 10.01 3.61 16.69
N ASP A 73 10.29 4.55 17.58
CA ASP A 73 10.52 4.33 19.02
C ASP A 73 9.27 3.80 19.77
N PHE A 74 8.08 4.13 19.26
CA PHE A 74 6.79 3.70 19.83
C PHE A 74 6.33 2.33 19.32
N VAL A 75 6.97 1.73 18.31
CA VAL A 75 6.59 0.42 17.76
C VAL A 75 7.09 -0.70 18.65
N ASP A 76 6.20 -1.64 18.99
CA ASP A 76 6.54 -2.80 19.82
C ASP A 76 7.16 -3.92 18.97
N THR A 77 8.48 -3.90 18.86
CA THR A 77 9.25 -4.86 18.07
C THR A 77 9.33 -6.27 18.67
N GLU A 78 8.83 -6.47 19.90
CA GLU A 78 8.73 -7.80 20.53
C GLU A 78 7.52 -8.58 20.03
N LYS A 79 6.57 -7.89 19.39
CA LYS A 79 5.42 -8.50 18.74
C LYS A 79 5.80 -9.20 17.43
N PRO A 80 4.98 -10.17 16.96
CA PRO A 80 5.18 -10.81 15.66
C PRO A 80 5.44 -9.80 14.54
N GLU A 81 6.24 -10.19 13.56
CA GLU A 81 6.62 -9.35 12.42
C GLU A 81 7.26 -8.02 12.85
N LYS A 82 7.95 -8.00 14.01
CA LYS A 82 8.53 -6.79 14.64
C LYS A 82 7.50 -5.68 14.88
N GLY A 83 6.28 -6.08 15.21
CA GLY A 83 5.18 -5.16 15.47
C GLY A 83 4.57 -4.50 14.24
N VAL A 84 4.93 -4.95 13.03
CA VAL A 84 4.44 -4.37 11.78
C VAL A 84 3.94 -5.45 10.83
N VAL A 85 2.63 -5.65 10.80
CA VAL A 85 1.98 -6.61 9.90
C VAL A 85 1.48 -5.90 8.65
N ILE A 86 1.79 -6.47 7.49
CA ILE A 86 1.43 -5.92 6.19
C ILE A 86 0.36 -6.78 5.54
N ASP A 87 -0.72 -6.14 5.10
CA ASP A 87 -1.78 -6.74 4.30
C ASP A 87 -1.79 -6.11 2.89
N PRO A 88 -1.13 -6.73 1.91
CA PRO A 88 -1.08 -6.19 0.55
C PRO A 88 -2.43 -6.21 -0.16
N VAL A 89 -3.34 -7.11 0.23
CA VAL A 89 -4.66 -7.25 -0.40
C VAL A 89 -5.53 -6.03 -0.08
N ASN A 90 -5.51 -5.58 1.17
CA ASN A 90 -6.26 -4.41 1.62
C ASN A 90 -5.41 -3.14 1.65
N GLN A 91 -4.12 -3.24 1.27
CA GLN A 91 -3.15 -2.13 1.28
C GLN A 91 -3.01 -1.51 2.67
N LEU A 92 -2.99 -2.35 3.71
CA LEU A 92 -2.93 -1.93 5.10
C LEU A 92 -1.60 -2.29 5.76
N VAL A 93 -1.13 -1.38 6.59
CA VAL A 93 0.01 -1.54 7.50
C VAL A 93 -0.53 -1.48 8.92
N THR A 94 -0.49 -2.60 9.64
CA THR A 94 -0.88 -2.67 11.04
C THR A 94 0.35 -2.49 11.92
N VAL A 95 0.27 -1.60 12.89
CA VAL A 95 1.39 -1.25 13.79
C VAL A 95 0.98 -1.50 15.23
N GLU A 96 1.75 -2.35 15.91
CA GLU A 96 1.64 -2.59 17.35
C GLU A 96 2.42 -1.52 18.11
N VAL A 97 1.78 -0.89 19.07
CA VAL A 97 2.34 0.23 19.83
C VAL A 97 2.73 -0.23 21.24
N LYS A 98 3.91 0.15 21.68
CA LYS A 98 4.38 -0.13 23.06
C LYS A 98 3.42 0.44 24.09
N ALA A 99 3.21 -0.27 25.16
CA ALA A 99 2.40 0.21 26.28
C ALA A 99 2.91 1.56 26.80
N GLY A 100 2.00 2.51 26.96
CA GLY A 100 2.32 3.86 27.44
C GLY A 100 2.94 4.80 26.42
N LYS A 101 3.16 4.35 25.17
CA LYS A 101 3.62 5.22 24.08
C LYS A 101 2.45 5.75 23.26
N THR A 102 2.63 6.94 22.73
CA THR A 102 1.67 7.58 21.80
C THR A 102 2.19 7.47 20.38
N VAL A 103 1.30 7.19 19.46
CA VAL A 103 1.60 7.15 18.03
C VAL A 103 1.88 8.57 17.51
N ASP A 104 2.95 8.73 16.76
CA ASP A 104 3.19 9.92 15.97
C ASP A 104 2.81 9.67 14.50
N PRO A 105 1.67 10.20 14.03
CA PRO A 105 1.22 10.01 12.65
C PRO A 105 2.20 10.57 11.62
N LYS A 106 2.94 11.62 11.96
CA LYS A 106 3.93 12.22 11.05
C LYS A 106 5.16 11.30 10.87
N ALA A 107 5.59 10.66 11.96
CA ALA A 107 6.69 9.70 11.91
C ALA A 107 6.30 8.45 11.09
N ILE A 108 5.08 7.91 11.27
CA ILE A 108 4.57 6.80 10.45
C ILE A 108 4.49 7.22 8.98
N ARG A 109 3.90 8.39 8.69
CA ARG A 109 3.82 8.92 7.33
C ARG A 109 5.19 8.94 6.68
N LYS A 110 6.18 9.56 7.35
CA LYS A 110 7.54 9.65 6.81
C LYS A 110 8.16 8.28 6.58
N ALA A 111 8.05 7.34 7.51
CA ALA A 111 8.61 6.01 7.37
C ALA A 111 8.02 5.24 6.17
N ILE A 112 6.71 5.34 5.92
CA ILE A 112 6.05 4.71 4.78
C ILE A 112 6.42 5.41 3.47
N GLN A 113 6.55 6.74 3.46
CA GLN A 113 7.01 7.49 2.29
C GLN A 113 8.46 7.16 1.94
N ASP A 114 9.34 7.08 2.92
CA ASP A 114 10.75 6.69 2.74
C ASP A 114 10.89 5.25 2.19
N ALA A 115 9.91 4.39 2.47
CA ALA A 115 9.81 3.05 1.89
C ALA A 115 9.23 3.04 0.45
N GLY A 116 8.82 4.19 -0.09
CA GLY A 116 8.36 4.35 -1.46
C GLY A 116 6.84 4.24 -1.66
N TYR A 117 6.03 4.35 -0.59
CA TYR A 117 4.58 4.23 -0.65
C TYR A 117 3.88 5.52 -0.22
N ALA A 118 2.60 5.68 -0.58
CA ALA A 118 1.80 6.85 -0.25
C ALA A 118 0.83 6.53 0.91
N PRO A 119 1.16 6.90 2.16
CA PRO A 119 0.23 6.79 3.28
C PRO A 119 -0.89 7.82 3.13
N VAL A 120 -2.14 7.38 3.30
CA VAL A 120 -3.34 8.21 3.08
C VAL A 120 -4.13 8.43 4.36
N HIS A 121 -4.45 7.34 5.05
CA HIS A 121 -5.23 7.38 6.28
C HIS A 121 -4.57 6.57 7.39
N ILE A 122 -4.70 7.06 8.62
CA ILE A 122 -4.45 6.28 9.83
C ILE A 122 -5.77 6.03 10.55
N TYR A 123 -5.94 4.80 11.01
CA TYR A 123 -7.12 4.31 11.70
C TYR A 123 -6.73 3.93 13.12
N THR A 124 -7.49 4.43 14.07
CA THR A 124 -7.33 4.15 15.51
C THR A 124 -8.68 3.83 16.12
N VAL A 125 -8.69 3.14 17.26
CA VAL A 125 -9.91 2.94 18.06
C VAL A 125 -9.82 3.78 19.32
N VAL A 126 -10.75 4.71 19.48
CA VAL A 126 -10.90 5.56 20.65
C VAL A 126 -12.28 5.31 21.27
N ALA A 127 -12.34 4.93 22.53
CA ALA A 127 -13.60 4.62 23.23
C ALA A 127 -14.51 3.63 22.45
N LYS A 128 -13.91 2.57 21.89
CA LYS A 128 -14.58 1.54 21.05
C LYS A 128 -15.13 2.07 19.71
N LYS A 129 -14.76 3.28 19.32
CA LYS A 129 -15.15 3.88 18.05
C LYS A 129 -13.95 3.96 17.10
N LEU A 130 -14.16 3.54 15.86
CA LEU A 130 -13.15 3.70 14.81
C LEU A 130 -13.02 5.19 14.46
N VAL A 131 -11.81 5.69 14.53
CA VAL A 131 -11.45 7.06 14.13
C VAL A 131 -10.50 6.98 12.94
N THR A 132 -10.82 7.72 11.91
CA THR A 132 -10.01 7.83 10.68
C THR A 132 -9.44 9.24 10.60
N GLN A 133 -8.15 9.36 10.39
CA GLN A 133 -7.46 10.64 10.20
C GLN A 133 -6.69 10.59 8.88
N SER A 134 -6.84 11.61 8.04
CA SER A 134 -5.97 11.79 6.86
C SER A 134 -4.56 12.18 7.30
N ILE A 135 -3.57 11.59 6.64
CA ILE A 135 -2.14 11.82 6.88
C ILE A 135 -1.37 12.10 5.58
N GLU A 136 -2.09 12.44 4.50
CA GLU A 136 -1.49 12.84 3.21
C GLU A 136 -0.58 14.07 3.30
#